data_42de6f19cfe44fcf35f9a12b06763493
#
_entry.id   42de6f19cfe44fcf35f9a12b06763493
#
_cell.length_a   1.000
_cell.length_b   1.000
_cell.length_c   1.000
_cell.angle_alpha   90.00
_cell.angle_beta   90.00
_cell.angle_gamma   90.00
#
_symmetry.space_group_name_H-M   'P 1'
#
loop_
_entity.id
_entity.type
_entity.pdbx_description
1 polymer ?
#
loop_
_entity_poly.entity_id
_entity_poly.type
_entity_poly.pdbx_seq_one_letter_code
_entity_poly.pdbx_strand_id
1 'polypeptide(L)' 'MKMSPLEYINTVRVYTACELLETTDAPVADVAHKCGFTTNSTFNRNFKQLMGVTPLEWRKRPESYEQQLLRFDIHSEKGW' A
#
# COMPACT_ATOMS: atom_id res chain seq x y z
N MET A 1 -7.70 19.67 -3.20
CA MET A 1 -8.36 18.48 -2.82
C MET A 1 -8.36 18.27 -1.32
N LYS A 2 -9.50 17.98 -0.76
CA LYS A 2 -9.60 17.88 0.68
C LYS A 2 -9.80 16.45 1.12
N MET A 3 -9.06 16.08 2.14
CA MET A 3 -9.10 14.75 2.72
C MET A 3 -9.52 14.90 4.16
N SER A 4 -10.46 14.08 4.61
CA SER A 4 -10.86 14.12 6.01
C SER A 4 -9.71 13.67 6.89
N PRO A 5 -9.69 14.05 8.17
CA PRO A 5 -8.63 13.59 9.07
C PRO A 5 -8.53 12.08 9.13
N LEU A 6 -9.65 11.38 9.08
CA LEU A 6 -9.63 9.93 9.10
C LEU A 6 -9.02 9.36 7.82
N GLU A 7 -9.36 9.95 6.69
CA GLU A 7 -8.78 9.50 5.42
C GLU A 7 -7.27 9.71 5.41
N TYR A 8 -6.83 10.84 5.92
CA TYR A 8 -5.41 11.13 5.98
C TYR A 8 -4.68 10.11 6.86
N ILE A 9 -5.23 9.83 8.03
CA ILE A 9 -4.64 8.88 8.94
C ILE A 9 -4.57 7.50 8.29
N ASN A 10 -5.65 7.08 7.64
CA ASN A 10 -5.68 5.77 7.00
C ASN A 10 -4.69 5.71 5.84
N THR A 11 -4.51 6.80 5.12
CA THR A 11 -3.54 6.85 4.03
C THR A 11 -2.13 6.64 4.56
N VAL A 12 -1.77 7.33 5.64
CA VAL A 12 -0.47 7.17 6.27
C VAL A 12 -0.28 5.73 6.74
N ARG A 13 -1.32 5.16 7.34
CA ARG A 13 -1.25 3.79 7.83
C ARG A 13 -1.04 2.81 6.70
N VAL A 14 -1.69 3.02 5.57
CA VAL A 14 -1.53 2.13 4.41
C VAL A 14 -0.12 2.24 3.85
N TYR A 15 0.43 3.43 3.76
CA TYR A 15 1.80 3.59 3.28
C TYR A 15 2.81 2.92 4.20
N THR A 16 2.58 3.03 5.51
CA THR A 16 3.42 2.32 6.47
C THR A 16 3.32 0.82 6.27
N ALA A 17 2.10 0.34 5.99
CA ALA A 17 1.89 -1.07 5.73
C ALA A 17 2.63 -1.53 4.49
N CYS A 18 2.65 -0.72 3.44
CA CYS A 18 3.41 -1.07 2.24
C CYS A 18 4.88 -1.31 2.57
N GLU A 19 5.45 -0.44 3.37
CA GLU A 19 6.84 -0.61 3.80
C GLU A 19 7.03 -1.91 4.57
N LEU A 20 6.15 -2.16 5.52
CA LEU A 20 6.26 -3.36 6.33
C LEU A 20 6.09 -4.62 5.50
N LEU A 21 5.19 -4.59 4.53
CA LEU A 21 4.99 -5.73 3.66
C LEU A 21 6.23 -6.02 2.80
N GLU A 22 6.98 -4.99 2.46
CA GLU A 22 8.18 -5.16 1.64
C GLU A 22 9.40 -5.51 2.46
N THR A 23 9.50 -4.99 3.67
CA THR A 23 10.72 -5.12 4.46
C THR A 23 10.66 -6.24 5.50
N THR A 24 9.48 -6.79 5.75
CA THR A 24 9.34 -7.84 6.76
C THR A 24 8.55 -9.00 6.19
N ASP A 25 8.68 -10.16 6.86
CA ASP A 25 7.90 -11.35 6.51
C ASP A 25 6.69 -11.52 7.43
N ALA A 26 6.35 -10.49 8.19
CA ALA A 26 5.23 -10.58 9.11
C ALA A 26 3.94 -10.87 8.36
N PRO A 27 3.03 -11.65 8.96
CA PRO A 27 1.73 -11.89 8.34
C PRO A 27 0.98 -10.60 8.08
N VAL A 28 0.13 -10.62 7.05
CA VAL A 28 -0.65 -9.42 6.72
C VAL A 28 -1.46 -8.94 7.92
N ALA A 29 -2.00 -9.89 8.71
CA ALA A 29 -2.76 -9.52 9.90
C ALA A 29 -1.91 -8.75 10.90
N ASP A 30 -0.66 -9.15 11.08
CA ASP A 30 0.24 -8.45 11.97
C ASP A 30 0.57 -7.07 11.46
N VAL A 31 0.78 -6.95 10.16
CA VAL A 31 1.07 -5.65 9.55
C VAL A 31 -0.09 -4.70 9.79
N ALA A 32 -1.32 -5.18 9.57
CA ALA A 32 -2.50 -4.36 9.80
C ALA A 32 -2.55 -3.86 11.23
N HIS A 33 -2.29 -4.77 12.16
CA HIS A 33 -2.34 -4.43 13.58
C HIS A 33 -1.27 -3.40 13.95
N LYS A 34 -0.07 -3.60 13.44
CA LYS A 34 1.04 -2.68 13.71
C LYS A 34 0.78 -1.29 13.13
N CYS A 35 0.02 -1.23 12.06
CA CYS A 35 -0.30 0.05 11.44
C CYS A 35 -1.46 0.76 12.11
N GLY A 36 -2.11 0.12 13.09
CA GLY A 36 -3.16 0.76 13.85
C GLY A 36 -4.56 0.45 13.37
N PHE A 37 -4.73 -0.49 12.46
CA PHE A 37 -6.06 -0.92 12.05
C PHE A 37 -6.62 -1.91 13.06
N THR A 38 -7.90 -1.73 13.39
CA THR A 38 -8.53 -2.58 14.39
C THR A 38 -8.94 -3.94 13.84
N THR A 39 -9.25 -4.00 12.55
CA THR A 39 -9.65 -5.26 11.91
C THR A 39 -8.95 -5.41 10.59
N ASN A 40 -8.76 -6.67 10.18
CA ASN A 40 -8.19 -6.97 8.87
C ASN A 40 -9.11 -6.50 7.74
N SER A 41 -10.41 -6.58 7.94
CA SER A 41 -11.37 -6.15 6.91
C SER A 41 -11.19 -4.68 6.58
N THR A 42 -11.07 -3.84 7.60
CA THR A 42 -10.87 -2.42 7.39
C THR A 42 -9.54 -2.16 6.70
N PHE A 43 -8.49 -2.85 7.14
CA PHE A 43 -7.18 -2.71 6.54
C PHE A 43 -7.21 -3.08 5.06
N ASN A 44 -7.76 -4.25 4.75
CA ASN A 44 -7.82 -4.72 3.37
C ASN A 44 -8.59 -3.75 2.48
N ARG A 45 -9.71 -3.24 2.99
CA ARG A 45 -10.52 -2.31 2.21
C ARG A 45 -9.76 -1.03 1.91
N ASN A 46 -9.15 -0.45 2.92
CA ASN A 46 -8.41 0.80 2.73
C ASN A 46 -7.19 0.60 1.84
N PHE A 47 -6.49 -0.50 2.04
CA PHE A 47 -5.31 -0.79 1.23
C PHE A 47 -5.70 -0.93 -0.24
N LYS A 48 -6.72 -1.74 -0.52
CA LYS A 48 -7.14 -1.95 -1.89
C LYS A 48 -7.64 -0.66 -2.52
N GLN A 49 -8.33 0.15 -1.75
CA GLN A 49 -8.87 1.40 -2.26
C GLN A 49 -7.76 2.37 -2.66
N LEU A 50 -6.69 2.41 -1.88
CA LEU A 50 -5.59 3.33 -2.13
C LEU A 50 -4.57 2.77 -3.12
N MET A 51 -4.27 1.48 -3.02
CA MET A 51 -3.21 0.88 -3.82
C MET A 51 -3.72 0.13 -5.04
N GLY A 52 -5.01 -0.14 -5.11
CA GLY A 52 -5.59 -0.85 -6.24
C GLY A 52 -5.51 -2.37 -6.15
N VAL A 53 -4.80 -2.89 -5.16
CA VAL A 53 -4.65 -4.34 -4.96
C VAL A 53 -4.72 -4.64 -3.48
N THR A 54 -4.93 -5.90 -3.14
CA THR A 54 -4.94 -6.31 -1.74
C THR A 54 -3.52 -6.35 -1.18
N PRO A 55 -3.37 -6.28 0.15
CA PRO A 55 -2.04 -6.39 0.75
C PRO A 55 -1.33 -7.69 0.40
N LEU A 56 -2.08 -8.78 0.31
CA LEU A 56 -1.50 -10.06 -0.04
C LEU A 56 -0.99 -10.05 -1.47
N GLU A 57 -1.76 -9.48 -2.37
CA GLU A 57 -1.32 -9.35 -3.77
C GLU A 57 -0.10 -8.46 -3.88
N TRP A 58 -0.07 -7.40 -3.12
CA TRP A 58 1.08 -6.50 -3.08
C TRP A 58 2.35 -7.26 -2.70
N ARG A 59 2.25 -8.08 -1.65
CA ARG A 59 3.40 -8.84 -1.16
C ARG A 59 3.83 -9.90 -2.16
N LYS A 60 2.87 -10.55 -2.81
CA LYS A 60 3.19 -11.65 -3.71
C LYS A 60 3.81 -11.21 -5.02
N ARG A 61 3.56 -9.98 -5.44
CA ARG A 61 4.00 -9.51 -6.75
C ARG A 61 4.74 -8.18 -6.67
N PRO A 62 5.70 -8.04 -5.78
CA PRO A 62 6.42 -6.78 -5.70
C PRO A 62 7.17 -6.46 -6.98
N GLU A 63 7.74 -7.45 -7.62
CA GLU A 63 8.51 -7.25 -8.84
C GLU A 63 7.64 -6.75 -9.98
N SER A 64 6.43 -7.30 -10.10
CA SER A 64 5.52 -6.86 -11.15
C SER A 64 5.18 -5.38 -11.00
N TYR A 65 4.92 -4.97 -9.78
CA TYR A 65 4.57 -3.58 -9.54
C TYR A 65 5.76 -2.67 -9.77
N GLU A 66 6.93 -3.11 -9.37
CA GLU A 66 8.14 -2.34 -9.61
C GLU A 66 8.37 -2.14 -11.10
N GLN A 67 8.15 -3.19 -11.88
CA GLN A 67 8.31 -3.09 -13.32
C GLN A 67 7.33 -2.10 -13.92
N GLN A 68 6.09 -2.13 -13.45
CA GLN A 68 5.09 -1.18 -13.92
C GLN A 68 5.46 0.25 -13.55
N LEU A 69 5.92 0.44 -12.33
CA LEU A 69 6.33 1.75 -11.87
C LEU A 69 7.53 2.25 -12.66
N LEU A 70 8.47 1.38 -12.94
CA LEU A 70 9.63 1.75 -13.72
C LEU A 70 9.23 2.18 -15.13
N ARG A 71 8.25 1.52 -15.71
CA ARG A 71 7.75 1.93 -17.02
C ARG A 71 7.18 3.33 -16.98
N PHE A 72 6.39 3.61 -15.96
CA PHE A 72 5.81 4.94 -15.82
C PHE A 72 6.91 5.98 -15.62
N ASP A 73 7.90 5.65 -14.82
CA ASP A 73 9.00 6.56 -14.57
C ASP A 73 9.76 6.86 -15.83
N ILE A 74 10.00 5.84 -16.64
CA ILE A 74 10.69 6.01 -17.90
C ILE A 74 9.89 6.94 -18.81
N HIS A 75 8.59 6.73 -18.88
CA HIS A 75 7.73 7.58 -19.67
C HIS A 75 7.76 9.02 -19.17
N SER A 76 7.72 9.18 -17.86
CA SER A 76 7.76 10.52 -17.29
C SER A 76 9.04 11.24 -17.65
N GLU A 77 10.15 10.53 -17.54
CA GLU A 77 11.44 11.12 -17.85
C GLU A 77 11.52 11.56 -19.31
N LYS A 78 10.98 10.74 -20.19
CA LYS A 78 10.99 11.08 -21.62
C LYS A 78 10.09 12.26 -21.90
N GLY A 79 9.06 12.42 -21.10
CA GLY A 79 8.15 13.52 -21.27
C GLY A 79 8.70 14.86 -20.83
N TRP A 80 9.82 14.85 -20.17
CA TRP A 80 10.40 16.09 -19.65
C TRP A 80 11.18 16.84 -20.74
#